data_30f75af5d1e122895304a144651f6c99
#
_entry.id   30f75af5d1e122895304a144651f6c99
#
_cell.length_a   1.000
_cell.length_b   1.000
_cell.length_c   1.000
_cell.angle_alpha   90.00
_cell.angle_beta   90.00
_cell.angle_gamma   90.00
#
_symmetry.space_group_name_H-M   'P 1'
#
loop_
_entity.id
_entity.type
_entity.pdbx_description
1 polymer ?
#
loop_
_entity_poly.entity_id
_entity_poly.type
_entity_poly.pdbx_seq_one_letter_code
_entity_poly.pdbx_strand_id
1 'polypeptide(L)'
;MSGSTRSSADLDPRRCKILFRAWHRGMREMDLIMGRFADDAIAGFSEAELDEFERLIEVLDRDLLSWVTGEAAVPENYDTELYRRLKAFHRHDKPIHV
;
A
#
# COMPACT_ATOMS: atom_id res chain seq x y z
N MET A 1 6.95 3.74 16.90
CA MET A 1 5.66 4.19 16.40
C MET A 1 5.52 3.91 14.92
N SER A 2 4.36 3.50 14.48
CA SER A 2 4.17 3.07 13.11
C SER A 2 4.22 4.20 12.09
N GLY A 3 3.92 5.39 12.48
CA GLY A 3 3.88 6.52 11.57
C GLY A 3 2.53 6.78 10.92
N SER A 4 1.53 5.96 11.23
CA SER A 4 0.19 6.19 10.71
C SER A 4 -0.39 7.44 11.35
N THR A 5 -0.97 8.32 10.53
CA THR A 5 -1.63 9.52 11.01
C THR A 5 -3.14 9.32 11.12
N ARG A 6 -3.65 8.20 10.62
CA ARG A 6 -5.07 7.92 10.65
C ARG A 6 -5.46 7.24 11.95
N SER A 7 -6.53 7.70 12.57
CA SER A 7 -7.10 7.00 13.71
C SER A 7 -7.81 5.74 13.20
N SER A 8 -7.54 4.60 13.84
CA SER A 8 -8.20 3.36 13.48
C SER A 8 -9.55 3.20 14.16
N ALA A 9 -9.95 4.15 14.99
CA ALA A 9 -11.18 4.05 15.78
C ALA A 9 -12.44 4.00 14.90
N ASP A 10 -12.37 4.60 13.70
CA ASP A 10 -13.51 4.66 12.80
C ASP A 10 -13.47 3.57 11.70
N LEU A 11 -12.53 2.64 11.80
CA LEU A 11 -12.38 1.57 10.81
C LEU A 11 -12.87 0.25 11.37
N ASP A 12 -13.43 -0.59 10.50
CA ASP A 12 -13.80 -1.95 10.89
C ASP A 12 -12.54 -2.79 11.15
N PRO A 13 -12.67 -3.94 11.84
CA PRO A 13 -11.50 -4.75 12.18
C PRO A 13 -10.65 -5.17 10.98
N ARG A 14 -11.27 -5.49 9.85
CA ARG A 14 -10.52 -5.90 8.67
C ARG A 14 -9.62 -4.78 8.17
N ARG A 15 -10.18 -3.56 8.08
CA ARG A 15 -9.41 -2.40 7.63
C ARG A 15 -8.32 -2.02 8.61
N CYS A 16 -8.60 -2.12 9.90
CA CYS A 16 -7.57 -1.86 10.92
C CYS A 16 -6.38 -2.79 10.76
N LYS A 17 -6.66 -4.09 10.55
CA LYS A 17 -5.60 -5.07 10.40
C LYS A 17 -4.79 -4.82 9.14
N ILE A 18 -5.46 -4.51 8.05
CA ILE A 18 -4.77 -4.21 6.78
C ILE A 18 -3.91 -2.97 6.92
N LEU A 19 -4.43 -1.93 7.55
CA LEU A 19 -3.67 -0.70 7.77
C LEU A 19 -2.41 -0.96 8.59
N PHE A 20 -2.55 -1.75 9.66
CA PHE A 20 -1.40 -2.14 10.47
C PHE A 20 -0.34 -2.86 9.62
N ARG A 21 -0.77 -3.83 8.81
CA ARG A 21 0.15 -4.59 7.96
C ARG A 21 0.84 -3.70 6.93
N ALA A 22 0.13 -2.70 6.41
CA ALA A 22 0.71 -1.78 5.43
C ALA A 22 1.84 -0.96 6.03
N TRP A 23 1.74 -0.62 7.31
CA TRP A 23 2.76 0.17 8.01
C TRP A 23 3.88 -0.68 8.62
N HIS A 24 3.76 -2.01 8.57
CA HIS A 24 4.74 -2.90 9.22
C HIS A 24 5.23 -3.95 8.24
N ARG A 25 5.83 -3.44 7.15
CA ARG A 25 6.31 -4.32 6.09
C ARG A 25 7.68 -4.93 6.37
N GLY A 26 8.46 -4.31 7.23
CA GLY A 26 9.82 -4.75 7.50
C GLY A 26 10.89 -4.02 6.68
N MET A 27 10.47 -3.18 5.75
CA MET A 27 11.36 -2.33 4.98
C MET A 27 10.77 -0.91 5.02
N ARG A 28 11.57 0.07 5.48
CA ARG A 28 11.05 1.41 5.70
C ARG A 28 10.41 2.02 4.47
N GLU A 29 11.04 1.85 3.30
CA GLU A 29 10.50 2.40 2.07
C GLU A 29 9.10 1.86 1.78
N MET A 30 8.91 0.56 2.01
CA MET A 30 7.61 -0.05 1.76
C MET A 30 6.59 0.33 2.82
N ASP A 31 7.01 0.50 4.08
CA ASP A 31 6.12 1.01 5.12
C ASP A 31 5.55 2.37 4.69
N LEU A 32 6.41 3.24 4.18
CA LEU A 32 5.97 4.57 3.75
C LEU A 32 5.09 4.50 2.50
N ILE A 33 5.46 3.70 1.51
CA ILE A 33 4.68 3.58 0.28
C ILE A 33 3.29 3.01 0.56
N MET A 34 3.25 1.85 1.22
CA MET A 34 1.98 1.17 1.47
C MET A 34 1.18 1.85 2.56
N GLY A 35 1.85 2.28 3.63
CA GLY A 35 1.17 2.89 4.77
C GLY A 35 0.54 4.23 4.43
N ARG A 36 1.25 5.08 3.73
CA ARG A 36 0.69 6.39 3.33
C ARG A 36 -0.50 6.23 2.41
N PHE A 37 -0.40 5.32 1.46
CA PHE A 37 -1.51 5.07 0.55
C PHE A 37 -2.72 4.53 1.32
N ALA A 38 -2.49 3.58 2.23
CA ALA A 38 -3.57 3.03 3.03
C ALA A 38 -4.23 4.09 3.91
N ASP A 39 -3.42 4.95 4.55
CA ASP A 39 -3.96 6.04 5.35
C ASP A 39 -4.94 6.89 4.54
N ASP A 40 -4.59 7.17 3.28
CA ASP A 40 -5.39 8.03 2.43
C ASP A 40 -6.64 7.34 1.90
N ALA A 41 -6.55 6.07 1.57
CA ALA A 41 -7.55 5.43 0.71
C ALA A 41 -8.38 4.33 1.37
N ILE A 42 -7.90 3.73 2.47
CA ILE A 42 -8.49 2.47 2.96
C ILE A 42 -9.95 2.59 3.39
N ALA A 43 -10.35 3.74 3.92
CA ALA A 43 -11.73 3.92 4.38
C ALA A 43 -12.73 3.80 3.23
N GLY A 44 -12.30 4.12 2.01
CA GLY A 44 -13.16 4.08 0.83
C GLY A 44 -13.02 2.81 -0.01
N PHE A 45 -12.20 1.86 0.39
CA PHE A 45 -12.02 0.64 -0.39
C PHE A 45 -13.29 -0.21 -0.38
N SER A 46 -13.65 -0.71 -1.57
CA SER A 46 -14.67 -1.74 -1.69
C SER A 46 -14.12 -3.08 -1.19
N GLU A 47 -14.99 -4.08 -1.04
CA GLU A 47 -14.53 -5.41 -0.66
C GLU A 47 -13.53 -5.96 -1.68
N ALA A 48 -13.78 -5.74 -2.96
CA ALA A 48 -12.86 -6.19 -4.00
C ALA A 48 -11.51 -5.49 -3.87
N GLU A 49 -11.51 -4.20 -3.57
CA GLU A 49 -10.26 -3.45 -3.39
C GLU A 49 -9.51 -3.91 -2.15
N LEU A 50 -10.22 -4.26 -1.09
CA LEU A 50 -9.57 -4.83 0.09
C LEU A 50 -8.88 -6.15 -0.25
N ASP A 51 -9.56 -7.01 -1.03
CA ASP A 51 -8.95 -8.25 -1.48
C ASP A 51 -7.69 -8.00 -2.28
N GLU A 52 -7.74 -7.05 -3.22
CA GLU A 52 -6.58 -6.72 -4.04
C GLU A 52 -5.44 -6.16 -3.22
N PHE A 53 -5.75 -5.30 -2.25
CA PHE A 53 -4.72 -4.70 -1.41
C PHE A 53 -4.05 -5.76 -0.52
N GLU A 54 -4.84 -6.71 -0.01
CA GLU A 54 -4.28 -7.81 0.76
C GLU A 54 -3.34 -8.67 -0.09
N ARG A 55 -3.67 -8.86 -1.36
CA ARG A 55 -2.77 -9.58 -2.27
C ARG A 55 -1.45 -8.84 -2.45
N LEU A 56 -1.50 -7.51 -2.56
CA LEU A 56 -0.28 -6.71 -2.66
C LEU A 56 0.57 -6.82 -1.39
N ILE A 57 -0.08 -6.87 -0.24
CA ILE A 57 0.62 -7.01 1.03
C ILE A 57 1.40 -8.34 1.09
N GLU A 58 0.94 -9.37 0.39
CA GLU A 58 1.62 -10.67 0.38
C GLU A 58 2.83 -10.70 -0.56
N VAL A 59 3.01 -9.70 -1.40
CA VAL A 59 4.15 -9.65 -2.32
C VAL A 59 5.42 -9.29 -1.54
N LEU A 60 6.55 -9.86 -1.93
CA LEU A 60 7.83 -9.52 -1.31
C LEU A 60 8.13 -8.04 -1.50
N ASP A 61 8.67 -7.42 -0.45
CA ASP A 61 8.91 -5.98 -0.47
C ASP A 61 9.76 -5.54 -1.64
N ARG A 62 10.85 -6.24 -1.93
CA ARG A 62 11.75 -5.83 -3.00
C ARG A 62 11.09 -5.92 -4.38
N ASP A 63 10.19 -6.89 -4.56
CA ASP A 63 9.48 -7.01 -5.83
C ASP A 63 8.50 -5.87 -6.00
N LEU A 64 7.69 -5.61 -4.98
CA LEU A 64 6.72 -4.53 -5.05
C LEU A 64 7.41 -3.18 -5.21
N LEU A 65 8.51 -2.97 -4.50
CA LEU A 65 9.27 -1.73 -4.62
C LEU A 65 9.80 -1.55 -6.04
N SER A 66 10.32 -2.62 -6.66
CA SER A 66 10.84 -2.52 -8.02
C SER A 66 9.75 -2.17 -9.02
N TRP A 67 8.52 -2.64 -8.80
CA TRP A 67 7.40 -2.30 -9.66
C TRP A 67 6.98 -0.84 -9.49
N VAL A 68 6.84 -0.41 -8.24
CA VAL A 68 6.35 0.93 -7.93
C VAL A 68 7.35 1.99 -8.41
N THR A 69 8.64 1.72 -8.30
CA THR A 69 9.66 2.67 -8.76
C THR A 69 9.91 2.60 -10.25
N GLY A 70 9.34 1.61 -10.94
CA GLY A 70 9.52 1.47 -12.38
C GLY A 70 10.78 0.70 -12.77
N GLU A 71 11.49 0.15 -11.81
CA GLU A 71 12.70 -0.63 -12.08
C GLU A 71 12.37 -1.92 -12.83
N ALA A 72 11.24 -2.54 -12.50
CA ALA A 72 10.77 -3.74 -13.15
C ALA A 72 9.30 -3.59 -13.50
N ALA A 73 8.85 -4.28 -14.54
CA ALA A 73 7.44 -4.25 -14.95
C ALA A 73 6.60 -5.04 -13.97
N VAL A 74 5.42 -4.50 -13.63
CA VAL A 74 4.49 -5.22 -12.78
C VAL A 74 3.88 -6.39 -13.56
N PRO A 75 3.78 -7.59 -12.95
CA PRO A 75 3.12 -8.71 -13.61
C PRO A 75 1.64 -8.40 -13.88
N GLU A 76 1.13 -8.97 -14.96
CA GLU A 76 -0.23 -8.69 -15.41
C GLU A 76 -1.28 -8.95 -14.32
N ASN A 77 -1.11 -10.02 -13.55
CA ASN A 77 -2.08 -10.38 -12.50
C ASN A 77 -2.06 -9.45 -11.30
N TYR A 78 -1.09 -8.55 -11.22
CA TYR A 78 -1.05 -7.51 -10.20
C TYR A 78 -1.26 -6.12 -10.78
N ASP A 79 -1.41 -5.99 -12.09
CA ASP A 79 -1.58 -4.70 -12.76
C ASP A 79 -3.05 -4.31 -12.76
N THR A 80 -3.58 -4.03 -11.56
CA THR A 80 -4.97 -3.64 -11.36
C THR A 80 -5.09 -2.13 -11.26
N GLU A 81 -6.31 -1.64 -11.30
CA GLU A 81 -6.56 -0.22 -11.11
C GLU A 81 -6.08 0.22 -9.73
N LEU A 82 -6.29 -0.61 -8.71
CA LEU A 82 -5.84 -0.29 -7.36
C LEU A 82 -4.31 -0.14 -7.32
N TYR A 83 -3.58 -1.06 -7.94
CA TYR A 83 -2.13 -0.96 -8.00
C TYR A 83 -1.69 0.32 -8.72
N ARG A 84 -2.38 0.68 -9.80
CA ARG A 84 -2.05 1.90 -10.53
C ARG A 84 -2.28 3.14 -9.67
N ARG A 85 -3.31 3.12 -8.83
CA ARG A 85 -3.55 4.20 -7.88
C ARG A 85 -2.44 4.29 -6.85
N LEU A 86 -1.97 3.15 -6.35
CA LEU A 86 -0.84 3.12 -5.42
C LEU A 86 0.42 3.73 -6.06
N LYS A 87 0.71 3.32 -7.27
CA LYS A 87 1.88 3.83 -7.99
C LYS A 87 1.77 5.33 -8.23
N ALA A 88 0.60 5.78 -8.66
CA ALA A 88 0.37 7.21 -8.92
C ALA A 88 0.47 8.02 -7.64
N PHE A 89 -0.07 7.51 -6.53
CA PHE A 89 -0.01 8.18 -5.25
C PHE A 89 1.44 8.37 -4.79
N HIS A 90 2.24 7.33 -4.93
CA HIS A 90 3.65 7.39 -4.57
C HIS A 90 4.39 8.47 -5.39
N ARG A 91 4.06 8.59 -6.67
CA ARG A 91 4.74 9.54 -7.57
C ARG A 91 4.33 10.98 -7.29
N HIS A 92 3.10 11.22 -6.84
CA HIS A 92 2.56 12.57 -6.69
C HIS A 92 2.55 13.07 -5.26
N ASP A 93 2.65 12.17 -4.27
CA ASP A 93 2.70 12.59 -2.88
C ASP A 93 4.13 12.98 -2.53
N LYS A 94 4.90 12.11 -1.94
CA LYS A 94 6.30 12.38 -1.62
C LYS A 94 7.12 11.19 -2.04
N PRO A 95 7.68 11.23 -3.26
CA PRO A 95 8.50 10.12 -3.72
C PRO A 95 9.61 9.83 -2.73
N ILE A 96 9.89 8.55 -2.53
CA ILE A 96 10.93 8.12 -1.61
C ILE A 96 12.24 8.04 -2.37
N HIS A 97 13.24 8.73 -1.85
CA HIS A 97 14.58 8.70 -2.43
C HIS A 97 15.37 7.60 -1.73
N VAL A 98 15.89 6.69 -2.49
CA VAL A 98 16.66 5.56 -1.99
C VAL A 98 18.08 5.63 -2.50
#